data_e5c2a727c52b35a60d9f076739b51679
#
_entry.id   e5c2a727c52b35a60d9f076739b51679
#
_cell.length_a   1.000
_cell.length_b   1.000
_cell.length_c   1.000
_cell.angle_alpha   90.00
_cell.angle_beta   90.00
_cell.angle_gamma   90.00
#
_symmetry.space_group_name_H-M   'P 1'
#
loop_
_entity.id
_entity.type
_entity.pdbx_description
1 polymer ?
#
loop_
_entity_poly.entity_id
_entity_poly.type
_entity_poly.pdbx_seq_one_letter_code
_entity_poly.pdbx_strand_id
1 'polypeptide(L)'
;HKLVLEGLFGAVNKVVSTTELQEKKQLADLKIYSLILKHGAIECKHASGFSYQEEMDYIVQSDKRNKFIKNLACGLQGNTLCLFQYVEKHGKELYEAIEDKAKDKQVSFVHGGVDATRRETIRELTEKSDNAIIVASYGTFSTGINIRNLHNIIFASPSKSRIRNLQSIGRGLRLKDNNTHATLYDIADDLTYNGKENYTLAHFRERINIYSEEDFDYEIHNIELNNAENNR
;
A
#
# COMPACT_ATOMS: atom_id res chain seq x y z
N HIS A 1 -7.21 -13.76 -3.68
CA HIS A 1 -6.57 -12.41 -3.77
C HIS A 1 -6.24 -12.01 -5.22
N LYS A 2 -5.71 -12.90 -6.07
CA LYS A 2 -5.52 -12.63 -7.52
C LYS A 2 -6.85 -12.23 -8.17
N LEU A 3 -7.94 -12.93 -7.86
CA LEU A 3 -9.30 -12.61 -8.33
C LEU A 3 -9.77 -11.22 -7.91
N VAL A 4 -9.38 -10.74 -6.72
CA VAL A 4 -9.72 -9.38 -6.26
C VAL A 4 -8.96 -8.34 -7.09
N LEU A 5 -7.66 -8.54 -7.33
CA LEU A 5 -6.86 -7.63 -8.14
C LEU A 5 -7.33 -7.64 -9.61
N GLU A 6 -7.59 -8.82 -10.19
CA GLU A 6 -8.10 -8.93 -11.55
C GLU A 6 -9.50 -8.34 -11.71
N GLY A 7 -10.38 -8.53 -10.73
CA GLY A 7 -11.72 -7.93 -10.71
C GLY A 7 -11.72 -6.41 -10.60
N LEU A 8 -10.71 -5.83 -9.91
CA LEU A 8 -10.60 -4.38 -9.73
C LEU A 8 -9.86 -3.69 -10.89
N PHE A 9 -8.89 -4.37 -11.53
CA PHE A 9 -7.90 -3.73 -12.39
C PHE A 9 -7.69 -4.41 -13.75
N GLY A 10 -8.38 -5.51 -14.04
CA GLY A 10 -8.21 -6.29 -15.26
C GLY A 10 -6.97 -7.21 -15.21
N ALA A 11 -6.32 -7.43 -16.35
CA ALA A 11 -5.20 -8.37 -16.44
C ALA A 11 -4.02 -7.96 -15.53
N VAL A 12 -3.70 -8.83 -14.58
CA VAL A 12 -2.57 -8.69 -13.64
C VAL A 12 -1.56 -9.79 -13.94
N ASN A 13 -0.34 -9.42 -14.35
CA ASN A 13 0.72 -10.35 -14.67
C ASN A 13 1.59 -10.62 -13.43
N LYS A 14 1.55 -11.86 -12.92
CA LYS A 14 2.44 -12.32 -11.86
C LYS A 14 3.83 -12.56 -12.43
N VAL A 15 4.84 -11.92 -11.84
CA VAL A 15 6.23 -11.99 -12.28
C VAL A 15 7.02 -13.02 -11.46
N VAL A 16 6.85 -13.03 -10.14
CA VAL A 16 7.58 -13.93 -9.21
C VAL A 16 6.67 -14.35 -8.06
N SER A 17 6.86 -15.58 -7.59
CA SER A 17 6.26 -16.10 -6.34
C SER A 17 7.30 -16.87 -5.55
N THR A 18 7.37 -16.65 -4.26
CA THR A 18 8.25 -17.37 -3.33
C THR A 18 7.67 -18.67 -2.79
N THR A 19 6.52 -19.12 -3.27
CA THR A 19 5.77 -20.28 -2.78
C THR A 19 6.59 -21.60 -2.78
N GLU A 20 7.72 -21.65 -3.47
CA GLU A 20 8.59 -22.84 -3.54
C GLU A 20 9.60 -22.96 -2.38
N LEU A 21 9.70 -21.96 -1.48
CA LEU A 21 10.67 -21.93 -0.38
C LEU A 21 10.08 -22.26 1.00
N GLN A 22 8.83 -22.69 1.07
CA GLN A 22 8.02 -22.73 2.30
C GLN A 22 8.16 -23.98 3.19
N GLU A 23 9.12 -24.84 3.01
CA GLU A 23 9.19 -26.04 3.88
C GLU A 23 9.91 -25.86 5.24
N LYS A 24 10.49 -24.69 5.55
CA LYS A 24 11.27 -24.53 6.79
C LYS A 24 11.24 -23.13 7.39
N LYS A 25 10.24 -22.73 8.12
CA LYS A 25 10.24 -21.87 9.32
C LYS A 25 8.93 -21.12 9.46
N GLN A 26 8.47 -20.89 10.69
CA GLN A 26 7.35 -20.03 11.02
C GLN A 26 7.62 -18.61 10.47
N LEU A 27 7.05 -18.33 9.31
CA LEU A 27 7.10 -17.03 8.66
C LEU A 27 6.31 -16.01 9.49
N ALA A 28 6.69 -14.75 9.39
CA ALA A 28 5.89 -13.65 9.92
C ALA A 28 4.45 -13.76 9.38
N ASP A 29 3.45 -13.46 10.22
CA ASP A 29 2.02 -13.53 9.88
C ASP A 29 1.61 -12.42 8.89
N LEU A 30 2.42 -12.16 7.87
CA LEU A 30 2.23 -11.10 6.88
C LEU A 30 2.51 -11.64 5.47
N LYS A 31 1.51 -11.56 4.60
CA LYS A 31 1.69 -11.78 3.15
C LYS A 31 1.87 -10.45 2.43
N ILE A 32 2.81 -10.38 1.49
CA ILE A 32 3.13 -9.15 0.77
C ILE A 32 2.78 -9.29 -0.71
N TYR A 33 1.93 -8.39 -1.21
CA TYR A 33 1.69 -8.18 -2.64
C TYR A 33 2.41 -6.89 -3.07
N SER A 34 3.50 -7.05 -3.81
CA SER A 34 4.27 -5.97 -4.41
C SER A 34 3.67 -5.61 -5.76
N LEU A 35 3.04 -4.45 -5.86
CA LEU A 35 2.29 -4.00 -7.03
C LEU A 35 3.09 -2.95 -7.79
N ILE A 36 3.67 -3.31 -8.94
CA ILE A 36 4.41 -2.39 -9.81
C ILE A 36 3.45 -1.76 -10.80
N LEU A 37 3.17 -0.48 -10.63
CA LEU A 37 2.35 0.31 -11.54
C LEU A 37 3.18 0.75 -12.74
N LYS A 38 2.83 0.25 -13.91
CA LYS A 38 3.46 0.59 -15.18
C LYS A 38 2.84 1.88 -15.72
N HIS A 39 3.63 2.94 -15.77
CA HIS A 39 3.23 4.21 -16.37
C HIS A 39 3.38 4.20 -17.90
N GLY A 40 2.63 5.06 -18.59
CA GLY A 40 2.70 5.16 -20.03
C GLY A 40 4.02 5.78 -20.52
N ALA A 41 4.34 5.59 -21.80
CA ALA A 41 5.59 6.07 -22.39
C ALA A 41 5.77 7.61 -22.28
N ILE A 42 4.67 8.35 -22.33
CA ILE A 42 4.68 9.82 -22.21
C ILE A 42 5.08 10.22 -20.79
N GLU A 43 4.48 9.61 -19.79
CA GLU A 43 4.78 9.82 -18.37
C GLU A 43 6.23 9.44 -18.05
N CYS A 44 6.69 8.29 -18.54
CA CYS A 44 8.08 7.83 -18.35
C CYS A 44 9.09 8.80 -18.98
N LYS A 45 8.82 9.30 -20.19
CA LYS A 45 9.66 10.32 -20.86
C LYS A 45 9.67 11.62 -20.07
N HIS A 46 8.51 12.07 -19.59
CA HIS A 46 8.37 13.31 -18.81
C HIS A 46 9.19 13.22 -17.50
N ALA A 47 9.11 12.11 -16.80
CA ALA A 47 9.79 11.89 -15.53
C ALA A 47 11.30 11.59 -15.66
N SER A 48 11.81 11.34 -16.86
CA SER A 48 13.18 10.82 -17.08
C SER A 48 14.32 11.75 -16.61
N GLY A 49 14.03 13.04 -16.42
CA GLY A 49 14.99 14.04 -15.93
C GLY A 49 14.78 14.47 -14.50
N PHE A 50 13.80 13.92 -13.80
CA PHE A 50 13.45 14.34 -12.45
C PHE A 50 14.55 14.01 -11.44
N SER A 51 14.71 14.89 -10.45
CA SER A 51 15.33 14.58 -9.18
C SER A 51 14.42 13.65 -8.36
N TYR A 52 14.97 13.05 -7.30
CA TYR A 52 14.16 12.21 -6.41
C TYR A 52 12.92 12.92 -5.85
N GLN A 53 13.05 14.20 -5.47
CA GLN A 53 11.93 14.96 -4.92
C GLN A 53 10.86 15.27 -5.97
N GLU A 54 11.26 15.63 -7.19
CA GLU A 54 10.34 15.86 -8.30
C GLU A 54 9.61 14.56 -8.68
N GLU A 55 10.31 13.43 -8.70
CA GLU A 55 9.70 12.12 -8.92
C GLU A 55 8.67 11.78 -7.84
N MET A 56 9.02 11.98 -6.57
CA MET A 56 8.10 11.75 -5.45
C MET A 56 6.85 12.63 -5.55
N ASP A 57 7.01 13.92 -5.84
CA ASP A 57 5.89 14.85 -5.98
C ASP A 57 5.00 14.47 -7.18
N TYR A 58 5.60 14.06 -8.29
CA TYR A 58 4.87 13.59 -9.47
C TYR A 58 4.05 12.33 -9.18
N ILE A 59 4.66 11.35 -8.53
CA ILE A 59 4.02 10.07 -8.20
C ILE A 59 2.83 10.26 -7.27
N VAL A 60 3.00 10.99 -6.16
CA VAL A 60 1.95 11.13 -5.15
C VAL A 60 0.78 12.00 -5.60
N GLN A 61 0.98 12.86 -6.60
CA GLN A 61 -0.06 13.71 -7.21
C GLN A 61 -0.68 13.11 -8.48
N SER A 62 -0.29 11.91 -8.89
CA SER A 62 -0.83 11.25 -10.07
C SER A 62 -2.27 10.79 -9.86
N ASP A 63 -3.22 11.37 -10.58
CA ASP A 63 -4.65 11.02 -10.53
C ASP A 63 -4.91 9.55 -10.83
N LYS A 64 -4.27 9.01 -11.87
CA LYS A 64 -4.40 7.60 -12.27
C LYS A 64 -3.96 6.68 -11.14
N ARG A 65 -2.83 7.00 -10.52
CA ARG A 65 -2.28 6.26 -9.40
C ARG A 65 -3.18 6.35 -8.16
N ASN A 66 -3.63 7.54 -7.81
CA ASN A 66 -4.51 7.76 -6.66
C ASN A 66 -5.88 7.11 -6.87
N LYS A 67 -6.40 7.10 -8.11
CA LYS A 67 -7.59 6.32 -8.49
C LYS A 67 -7.38 4.82 -8.28
N PHE A 68 -6.21 4.29 -8.65
CA PHE A 68 -5.84 2.90 -8.38
C PHE A 68 -5.86 2.60 -6.88
N ILE A 69 -5.16 3.39 -6.06
CA ILE A 69 -5.07 3.20 -4.61
C ILE A 69 -6.45 3.28 -3.96
N LYS A 70 -7.26 4.27 -4.35
CA LYS A 70 -8.65 4.41 -3.91
C LYS A 70 -9.46 3.14 -4.21
N ASN A 71 -9.38 2.65 -5.45
CA ASN A 71 -10.13 1.47 -5.86
C ASN A 71 -9.68 0.23 -5.08
N LEU A 72 -8.37 0.07 -4.87
CA LEU A 72 -7.83 -1.00 -4.05
C LEU A 72 -8.36 -0.92 -2.62
N ALA A 73 -8.23 0.23 -1.95
CA ALA A 73 -8.67 0.40 -0.56
C ALA A 73 -10.16 0.13 -0.39
N CYS A 74 -11.00 0.63 -1.31
CA CYS A 74 -12.45 0.43 -1.27
C CYS A 74 -12.86 -1.01 -1.58
N GLY A 75 -12.12 -1.72 -2.45
CA GLY A 75 -12.44 -3.08 -2.88
C GLY A 75 -12.00 -4.18 -1.90
N LEU A 76 -11.07 -3.89 -1.01
CA LEU A 76 -10.58 -4.86 -0.03
C LEU A 76 -11.62 -5.12 1.06
N GLN A 77 -11.73 -6.39 1.47
CA GLN A 77 -12.54 -6.78 2.62
C GLN A 77 -11.71 -6.72 3.90
N GLY A 78 -12.35 -6.41 5.02
CA GLY A 78 -11.71 -6.27 6.32
C GLY A 78 -11.11 -4.87 6.55
N ASN A 79 -10.66 -4.65 7.78
CA ASN A 79 -10.07 -3.37 8.17
C ASN A 79 -8.79 -3.09 7.39
N THR A 80 -8.72 -1.93 6.77
CA THR A 80 -7.62 -1.52 5.88
C THR A 80 -6.95 -0.26 6.40
N LEU A 81 -5.62 -0.29 6.48
CA LEU A 81 -4.77 0.85 6.79
C LEU A 81 -4.05 1.33 5.54
N CYS A 82 -4.35 2.53 5.08
CA CYS A 82 -3.71 3.15 3.92
C CYS A 82 -2.71 4.22 4.38
N LEU A 83 -1.41 3.99 4.14
CA LEU A 83 -0.32 4.81 4.66
C LEU A 83 0.25 5.77 3.61
N PHE A 84 0.30 7.04 3.94
CA PHE A 84 0.84 8.11 3.10
C PHE A 84 1.99 8.88 3.77
N GLN A 85 2.78 9.62 2.95
CA GLN A 85 3.91 10.42 3.40
C GLN A 85 3.54 11.89 3.62
N TYR A 86 2.85 12.52 2.66
CA TYR A 86 2.58 13.96 2.64
C TYR A 86 1.10 14.24 2.93
N VAL A 87 0.82 15.00 3.99
CA VAL A 87 -0.55 15.28 4.43
C VAL A 87 -1.32 16.08 3.36
N GLU A 88 -0.83 17.26 2.99
CA GLU A 88 -1.52 18.17 2.08
C GLU A 88 -1.45 17.75 0.60
N LYS A 89 -0.28 17.26 0.14
CA LYS A 89 -0.06 16.91 -1.26
C LYS A 89 -0.67 15.56 -1.66
N HIS A 90 -1.03 14.69 -0.72
CA HIS A 90 -1.44 13.32 -1.02
C HIS A 90 -2.52 12.79 -0.07
N GLY A 91 -2.27 12.81 1.24
CA GLY A 91 -3.11 12.12 2.22
C GLY A 91 -4.53 12.65 2.27
N LYS A 92 -4.70 13.97 2.20
CA LYS A 92 -6.01 14.63 2.28
C LYS A 92 -6.87 14.31 1.05
N GLU A 93 -6.32 14.47 -0.15
CA GLU A 93 -7.03 14.15 -1.40
C GLU A 93 -7.38 12.66 -1.48
N LEU A 94 -6.45 11.79 -1.07
CA LEU A 94 -6.68 10.36 -1.05
C LEU A 94 -7.78 9.97 -0.05
N TYR A 95 -7.79 10.59 1.14
CA TYR A 95 -8.84 10.41 2.14
C TYR A 95 -10.21 10.81 1.59
N GLU A 96 -10.34 12.03 1.06
CA GLU A 96 -11.58 12.57 0.50
C GLU A 96 -12.11 11.67 -0.62
N ALA A 97 -11.23 11.21 -1.52
CA ALA A 97 -11.59 10.32 -2.61
C ALA A 97 -12.05 8.92 -2.14
N ILE A 98 -11.45 8.38 -1.08
CA ILE A 98 -11.83 7.10 -0.49
C ILE A 98 -13.17 7.25 0.25
N GLU A 99 -13.32 8.30 1.07
CA GLU A 99 -14.54 8.58 1.83
C GLU A 99 -15.74 8.78 0.91
N ASP A 100 -15.55 9.50 -0.21
CA ASP A 100 -16.61 9.68 -1.20
C ASP A 100 -17.05 8.36 -1.85
N LYS A 101 -16.12 7.44 -2.12
CA LYS A 101 -16.43 6.16 -2.76
C LYS A 101 -16.96 5.11 -1.78
N ALA A 102 -16.40 5.04 -0.59
CA ALA A 102 -16.65 3.98 0.40
C ALA A 102 -17.81 4.32 1.34
N LYS A 103 -19.02 4.59 0.81
CA LYS A 103 -20.18 5.02 1.60
C LYS A 103 -20.68 3.96 2.60
N ASP A 104 -20.35 2.70 2.38
CA ASP A 104 -20.70 1.55 3.22
C ASP A 104 -19.63 1.24 4.28
N LYS A 105 -18.53 1.99 4.33
CA LYS A 105 -17.42 1.78 5.24
C LYS A 105 -17.18 3.01 6.13
N GLN A 106 -16.71 2.76 7.33
CA GLN A 106 -16.18 3.83 8.18
C GLN A 106 -14.79 4.22 7.68
N VAL A 107 -14.63 5.47 7.23
CA VAL A 107 -13.34 6.01 6.78
C VAL A 107 -12.84 7.05 7.78
N SER A 108 -11.59 6.96 8.19
CA SER A 108 -10.98 7.86 9.16
C SER A 108 -9.66 8.41 8.63
N PHE A 109 -9.38 9.70 8.92
CA PHE A 109 -8.13 10.37 8.55
C PHE A 109 -7.28 10.66 9.77
N VAL A 110 -6.03 10.19 9.77
CA VAL A 110 -5.13 10.28 10.93
C VAL A 110 -3.75 10.77 10.53
N HIS A 111 -3.29 11.87 11.12
CA HIS A 111 -1.97 12.45 10.92
C HIS A 111 -1.43 13.10 12.20
N GLY A 112 -0.24 13.64 12.17
CA GLY A 112 0.42 14.22 13.37
C GLY A 112 -0.35 15.34 14.05
N GLY A 113 -1.23 16.07 13.33
CA GLY A 113 -2.09 17.11 13.87
C GLY A 113 -3.36 16.61 14.58
N VAL A 114 -3.65 15.31 14.53
CA VAL A 114 -4.79 14.71 15.25
C VAL A 114 -4.39 14.43 16.69
N ASP A 115 -5.20 14.89 17.65
CA ASP A 115 -4.92 14.70 19.08
C ASP A 115 -4.96 13.23 19.50
N ALA A 116 -4.33 12.93 20.66
CA ALA A 116 -4.18 11.56 21.13
C ALA A 116 -5.51 10.89 21.46
N THR A 117 -6.48 11.64 22.03
CA THR A 117 -7.80 11.12 22.39
C THR A 117 -8.57 10.69 21.15
N ARG A 118 -8.57 11.52 20.10
CA ARG A 118 -9.24 11.20 18.84
C ARG A 118 -8.57 10.01 18.15
N ARG A 119 -7.24 9.91 18.17
CA ARG A 119 -6.52 8.73 17.64
C ARG A 119 -6.92 7.45 18.36
N GLU A 120 -7.04 7.50 19.69
CA GLU A 120 -7.48 6.34 20.48
C GLU A 120 -8.93 5.95 20.17
N THR A 121 -9.84 6.92 20.02
CA THR A 121 -11.23 6.66 19.60
C THR A 121 -11.28 5.97 18.24
N ILE A 122 -10.50 6.45 17.26
CA ILE A 122 -10.42 5.83 15.93
C ILE A 122 -9.90 4.38 16.03
N ARG A 123 -8.88 4.16 16.85
CA ARG A 123 -8.34 2.81 17.11
C ARG A 123 -9.41 1.88 17.67
N GLU A 124 -10.11 2.28 18.72
CA GLU A 124 -11.16 1.48 19.36
C GLU A 124 -12.33 1.17 18.40
N LEU A 125 -12.76 2.15 17.62
CA LEU A 125 -13.83 1.97 16.64
C LEU A 125 -13.41 0.97 15.54
N THR A 126 -12.16 1.09 15.07
CA THR A 126 -11.63 0.17 14.06
C THR A 126 -11.50 -1.25 14.59
N GLU A 127 -11.06 -1.43 15.84
CA GLU A 127 -10.95 -2.76 16.45
C GLU A 127 -12.30 -3.45 16.65
N LYS A 128 -13.38 -2.68 16.73
CA LYS A 128 -14.76 -3.17 16.81
C LYS A 128 -15.41 -3.36 15.43
N SER A 129 -14.82 -2.78 14.40
CA SER A 129 -15.30 -2.88 13.02
C SER A 129 -14.68 -4.08 12.32
N ASP A 130 -15.37 -4.57 11.30
CA ASP A 130 -14.86 -5.63 10.41
C ASP A 130 -14.60 -5.12 8.98
N ASN A 131 -14.84 -3.83 8.71
CA ASN A 131 -14.68 -3.26 7.36
C ASN A 131 -14.43 -1.74 7.37
N ALA A 132 -13.50 -1.27 8.23
CA ALA A 132 -13.12 0.14 8.30
C ALA A 132 -11.90 0.45 7.42
N ILE A 133 -11.76 1.70 6.99
CA ILE A 133 -10.55 2.21 6.31
C ILE A 133 -9.96 3.34 7.13
N ILE A 134 -8.67 3.25 7.45
CA ILE A 134 -7.90 4.33 8.07
C ILE A 134 -6.88 4.83 7.05
N VAL A 135 -6.96 6.10 6.70
CA VAL A 135 -5.95 6.80 5.90
C VAL A 135 -5.03 7.54 6.86
N ALA A 136 -3.80 7.08 7.02
CA ALA A 136 -2.90 7.58 8.06
C ALA A 136 -1.51 7.96 7.52
N SER A 137 -0.88 8.96 8.15
CA SER A 137 0.51 9.27 7.84
C SER A 137 1.46 8.22 8.42
N TYR A 138 2.53 7.92 7.70
CA TYR A 138 3.58 7.02 8.19
C TYR A 138 4.13 7.44 9.56
N GLY A 139 4.31 8.76 9.79
CA GLY A 139 4.80 9.27 11.06
C GLY A 139 3.91 8.89 12.24
N THR A 140 2.60 9.00 12.07
CA THR A 140 1.63 8.65 13.11
C THR A 140 1.60 7.16 13.38
N PHE A 141 1.72 6.35 12.32
CA PHE A 141 1.77 4.89 12.46
C PHE A 141 3.04 4.42 13.20
N SER A 142 4.21 5.02 12.89
CA SER A 142 5.49 4.65 13.53
C SER A 142 5.57 5.03 15.02
N THR A 143 4.75 5.98 15.49
CA THR A 143 4.73 6.45 16.88
C THR A 143 3.73 5.72 17.78
N GLY A 144 3.13 4.60 17.29
CA GLY A 144 2.42 3.69 18.19
C GLY A 144 0.91 3.57 18.01
N ILE A 145 0.39 3.74 16.79
CA ILE A 145 -0.97 3.24 16.53
C ILE A 145 -0.88 1.72 16.42
N ASN A 146 -1.01 1.05 17.56
CA ASN A 146 -1.15 -0.42 17.59
C ASN A 146 -2.62 -0.77 17.41
N ILE A 147 -3.06 -0.87 16.15
CA ILE A 147 -4.43 -1.27 15.82
C ILE A 147 -4.45 -2.79 15.68
N ARG A 148 -5.18 -3.43 16.57
CA ARG A 148 -5.51 -4.85 16.44
C ARG A 148 -6.62 -5.00 15.38
N ASN A 149 -6.76 -6.21 14.84
CA ASN A 149 -7.79 -6.51 13.83
C ASN A 149 -7.61 -5.74 12.50
N LEU A 150 -6.35 -5.48 12.09
CA LEU A 150 -6.03 -5.01 10.73
C LEU A 150 -5.83 -6.22 9.80
N HIS A 151 -6.56 -6.20 8.68
CA HIS A 151 -6.50 -7.24 7.65
C HIS A 151 -5.61 -6.84 6.50
N ASN A 152 -5.61 -5.55 6.15
CA ASN A 152 -4.87 -5.02 5.00
C ASN A 152 -4.09 -3.77 5.37
N ILE A 153 -2.89 -3.66 4.80
CA ILE A 153 -2.06 -2.45 4.86
C ILE A 153 -1.69 -2.08 3.43
N ILE A 154 -1.85 -0.80 3.06
CA ILE A 154 -1.47 -0.27 1.76
C ILE A 154 -0.36 0.77 1.97
N PHE A 155 0.80 0.56 1.37
CA PHE A 155 1.84 1.57 1.27
C PHE A 155 1.55 2.47 0.07
N ALA A 156 0.77 3.53 0.29
CA ALA A 156 0.31 4.45 -0.74
C ALA A 156 1.40 5.41 -1.24
N SER A 157 2.40 5.73 -0.41
CA SER A 157 3.55 6.55 -0.82
C SER A 157 4.82 5.71 -0.86
N PRO A 158 5.70 5.89 -1.86
CA PRO A 158 7.01 5.24 -1.87
C PRO A 158 7.80 5.59 -0.62
N SER A 159 8.53 4.63 -0.05
CA SER A 159 9.39 4.85 1.12
C SER A 159 10.56 3.89 1.12
N LYS A 160 11.77 4.41 1.36
CA LYS A 160 12.98 3.61 1.51
C LYS A 160 13.17 3.08 2.94
N SER A 161 12.82 3.87 3.94
CA SER A 161 13.34 3.69 5.31
C SER A 161 12.43 2.91 6.26
N ARG A 162 11.20 2.56 5.87
CA ARG A 162 10.17 2.17 6.84
C ARG A 162 9.91 0.68 6.96
N ILE A 163 10.64 -0.12 6.21
CA ILE A 163 10.49 -1.58 6.15
C ILE A 163 11.08 -2.27 7.37
N ARG A 164 12.08 -1.66 8.03
CA ARG A 164 12.73 -2.25 9.22
C ARG A 164 11.77 -2.62 10.35
N ASN A 165 10.54 -2.13 10.32
CA ASN A 165 9.50 -2.41 11.32
C ASN A 165 8.43 -3.40 10.84
N LEU A 166 8.56 -4.04 9.66
CA LEU A 166 7.54 -4.96 9.15
C LEU A 166 7.32 -6.17 10.05
N GLN A 167 8.39 -6.73 10.62
CA GLN A 167 8.25 -7.84 11.59
C GLN A 167 7.51 -7.39 12.85
N SER A 168 7.74 -6.16 13.31
CA SER A 168 6.99 -5.57 14.45
C SER A 168 5.54 -5.33 14.08
N ILE A 169 5.27 -4.94 12.82
CA ILE A 169 3.92 -4.78 12.29
C ILE A 169 3.22 -6.14 12.24
N GLY A 170 3.84 -7.15 11.62
CA GLY A 170 3.28 -8.50 11.52
C GLY A 170 2.96 -9.11 12.90
N ARG A 171 3.86 -8.95 13.88
CA ARG A 171 3.63 -9.43 15.25
C ARG A 171 2.52 -8.66 15.99
N GLY A 172 2.29 -7.39 15.65
CA GLY A 172 1.23 -6.54 16.22
C GLY A 172 -0.14 -6.78 15.59
N LEU A 173 -0.19 -7.35 14.39
CA LEU A 173 -1.41 -7.63 13.65
C LEU A 173 -2.04 -8.96 14.11
N ARG A 174 -2.62 -8.94 15.32
CA ARG A 174 -3.40 -10.08 15.80
C ARG A 174 -4.81 -9.99 15.25
N LEU A 175 -5.11 -10.81 14.27
CA LEU A 175 -6.46 -11.01 13.78
C LEU A 175 -7.29 -11.77 14.82
N LYS A 176 -8.61 -11.51 14.86
CA LYS A 176 -9.54 -12.23 15.77
C LYS A 176 -9.54 -13.74 15.52
N ASP A 177 -9.30 -14.15 14.27
CA ASP A 177 -9.23 -15.54 13.86
C ASP A 177 -7.76 -15.98 13.73
N ASN A 178 -7.35 -16.96 14.50
CA ASN A 178 -5.96 -17.46 14.58
C ASN A 178 -5.37 -18.02 13.27
N ASN A 179 -6.12 -18.02 12.16
CA ASN A 179 -5.73 -18.65 10.88
C ASN A 179 -5.63 -17.68 9.69
N THR A 180 -5.78 -16.36 9.88
CA THR A 180 -5.71 -15.40 8.79
C THR A 180 -4.48 -14.51 8.92
N HIS A 181 -3.68 -14.41 7.83
CA HIS A 181 -2.53 -13.51 7.75
C HIS A 181 -3.00 -12.11 7.35
N ALA A 182 -2.39 -11.07 7.92
CA ALA A 182 -2.55 -9.74 7.39
C ALA A 182 -1.86 -9.64 6.02
N THR A 183 -2.38 -8.77 5.16
CA THR A 183 -1.85 -8.56 3.80
C THR A 183 -1.29 -7.15 3.66
N LEU A 184 -0.03 -7.05 3.21
CA LEU A 184 0.59 -5.78 2.81
C LEU A 184 0.52 -5.64 1.29
N TYR A 185 0.03 -4.51 0.83
CA TYR A 185 0.09 -4.06 -0.56
C TYR A 185 1.18 -2.99 -0.68
N ASP A 186 2.35 -3.38 -1.16
CA ASP A 186 3.49 -2.48 -1.38
C ASP A 186 3.44 -1.96 -2.82
N ILE A 187 3.08 -0.68 -2.99
CA ILE A 187 2.91 -0.05 -4.29
C ILE A 187 4.22 0.58 -4.74
N ALA A 188 4.67 0.21 -5.93
CA ALA A 188 5.81 0.78 -6.61
C ALA A 188 5.39 1.38 -7.97
N ASP A 189 6.18 2.32 -8.47
CA ASP A 189 5.92 3.02 -9.73
C ASP A 189 7.08 2.81 -10.69
N ASP A 190 6.80 2.23 -11.86
CA ASP A 190 7.77 2.06 -12.94
C ASP A 190 7.64 3.19 -13.96
N LEU A 191 8.56 4.14 -13.86
CA LEU A 191 8.76 5.27 -14.75
C LEU A 191 10.05 5.11 -15.59
N THR A 192 10.52 3.87 -15.77
CA THR A 192 11.73 3.55 -16.54
C THR A 192 11.64 4.12 -17.95
N TYR A 193 12.68 4.87 -18.38
CA TYR A 193 12.79 5.42 -19.72
C TYR A 193 14.19 5.18 -20.30
N ASN A 194 14.25 4.69 -21.54
CA ASN A 194 15.51 4.38 -22.24
C ASN A 194 16.49 3.52 -21.41
N GLY A 195 15.98 2.53 -20.69
CA GLY A 195 16.79 1.65 -19.84
C GLY A 195 17.26 2.27 -18.51
N LYS A 196 16.94 3.54 -18.25
CA LYS A 196 17.23 4.19 -16.96
C LYS A 196 16.04 4.03 -16.02
N GLU A 197 16.27 3.32 -14.93
CA GLU A 197 15.30 3.13 -13.86
C GLU A 197 15.10 4.41 -13.05
N ASN A 198 13.89 4.64 -12.58
CA ASN A 198 13.58 5.76 -11.70
C ASN A 198 13.92 5.46 -10.22
N TYR A 199 14.07 6.50 -9.41
CA TYR A 199 14.56 6.41 -8.02
C TYR A 199 13.66 5.55 -7.13
N THR A 200 12.35 5.74 -7.18
CA THR A 200 11.42 5.01 -6.30
C THR A 200 11.32 3.53 -6.69
N LEU A 201 11.50 3.18 -7.95
CA LEU A 201 11.59 1.79 -8.40
C LEU A 201 12.89 1.13 -7.91
N ALA A 202 14.02 1.84 -7.93
CA ALA A 202 15.27 1.35 -7.35
C ALA A 202 15.13 1.10 -5.84
N HIS A 203 14.49 2.00 -5.10
CA HIS A 203 14.16 1.79 -3.67
C HIS A 203 13.21 0.60 -3.45
N PHE A 204 12.29 0.36 -4.36
CA PHE A 204 11.43 -0.82 -4.30
C PHE A 204 12.25 -2.12 -4.44
N ARG A 205 13.24 -2.18 -5.31
CA ARG A 205 14.14 -3.35 -5.41
C ARG A 205 14.88 -3.62 -4.11
N GLU A 206 15.33 -2.57 -3.41
CA GLU A 206 15.93 -2.71 -2.08
C GLU A 206 14.93 -3.33 -1.09
N ARG A 207 13.64 -2.95 -1.17
CA ARG A 207 12.59 -3.57 -0.34
C ARG A 207 12.41 -5.05 -0.63
N ILE A 208 12.37 -5.45 -1.89
CA ILE A 208 12.26 -6.86 -2.29
C ILE A 208 13.43 -7.68 -1.73
N ASN A 209 14.65 -7.14 -1.75
CA ASN A 209 15.81 -7.82 -1.14
C ASN A 209 15.57 -8.05 0.36
N ILE A 210 15.06 -7.05 1.09
CA ILE A 210 14.73 -7.18 2.52
C ILE A 210 13.63 -8.22 2.74
N TYR A 211 12.59 -8.26 1.90
CA TYR A 211 11.53 -9.27 2.01
C TYR A 211 12.09 -10.68 1.84
N SER A 212 13.01 -10.86 0.90
CA SER A 212 13.70 -12.12 0.67
C SER A 212 14.64 -12.50 1.81
N GLU A 213 15.45 -11.55 2.32
CA GLU A 213 16.39 -11.78 3.42
C GLU A 213 15.69 -12.12 4.74
N GLU A 214 14.51 -11.54 4.97
CA GLU A 214 13.70 -11.77 6.17
C GLU A 214 12.66 -12.88 6.01
N ASP A 215 12.72 -13.67 4.95
CA ASP A 215 11.84 -14.80 4.64
C ASP A 215 10.33 -14.46 4.63
N PHE A 216 9.96 -13.25 4.18
CA PHE A 216 8.54 -12.92 3.99
C PHE A 216 7.96 -13.66 2.78
N ASP A 217 6.69 -14.06 2.88
CA ASP A 217 5.91 -14.54 1.72
C ASP A 217 5.50 -13.32 0.88
N TYR A 218 6.08 -13.17 -0.32
CA TYR A 218 5.75 -12.08 -1.21
C TYR A 218 5.51 -12.52 -2.66
N GLU A 219 4.70 -11.75 -3.36
CA GLU A 219 4.43 -11.88 -4.79
C GLU A 219 4.61 -10.53 -5.48
N ILE A 220 5.17 -10.52 -6.68
CA ILE A 220 5.33 -9.31 -7.48
C ILE A 220 4.35 -9.34 -8.66
N HIS A 221 3.58 -8.28 -8.84
CA HIS A 221 2.60 -8.12 -9.89
C HIS A 221 2.83 -6.82 -10.66
N ASN A 222 2.84 -6.87 -11.99
CA ASN A 222 2.82 -5.70 -12.85
C ASN A 222 1.38 -5.32 -13.17
N ILE A 223 1.07 -4.02 -13.09
CA ILE A 223 -0.26 -3.46 -13.34
C ILE A 223 -0.13 -2.29 -14.30
N GLU A 224 -0.82 -2.37 -15.43
CA GLU A 224 -0.85 -1.30 -16.44
C GLU A 224 -1.83 -0.20 -16.02
N LEU A 225 -1.34 0.99 -15.70
CA LEU A 225 -2.19 2.11 -15.29
C LEU A 225 -3.12 2.63 -16.41
N ASN A 226 -2.73 2.44 -17.66
CA ASN A 226 -3.53 2.93 -18.80
C ASN A 226 -4.83 2.16 -19.02
N ASN A 227 -4.94 0.93 -18.49
CA ASN A 227 -6.12 0.07 -18.65
C ASN A 227 -7.21 0.36 -17.59
N ALA A 228 -6.96 1.21 -16.60
CA ALA A 228 -7.92 1.55 -15.55
C ALA A 228 -9.10 2.43 -16.03
N GLU A 229 -9.10 2.89 -17.28
CA GLU A 229 -10.17 3.71 -17.86
C GLU A 229 -11.35 2.88 -18.44
N ASN A 230 -11.15 1.57 -18.67
CA ASN A 230 -12.12 0.74 -19.39
C ASN A 230 -13.07 -0.08 -18.51
N ASN A 231 -12.98 0.01 -17.19
CA ASN A 231 -13.94 -0.66 -16.29
C ASN A 231 -14.85 0.40 -15.62
N ARG A 232 -15.86 0.86 -16.38
CA ARG A 232 -17.05 1.53 -15.86
C ARG A 232 -18.11 0.53 -15.47
#